data_fa254a50bca9cb65b763ab5c4e481877
#
_entry.id   fa254a50bca9cb65b763ab5c4e481877
#
_cell.length_a   1.000
_cell.length_b   1.000
_cell.length_c   1.000
_cell.angle_alpha   90.00
_cell.angle_beta   90.00
_cell.angle_gamma   90.00
#
_symmetry.space_group_name_H-M   'P 1'
#
loop_
_entity.id
_entity.type
_entity.pdbx_description
1 polymer ?
#
loop_
_entity_poly.entity_id
_entity_poly.type
_entity_poly.pdbx_seq_one_letter_code
_entity_poly.pdbx_strand_id
1 'polypeptide(L)'
;MKGIHWYPFFVAMIVGCLVNYLGDWLFGVRIELFWGLQTFNFIWFLQLFIWPVITGLSVSFVYGLGGKWIAVLPPLVVRWAAYLETQHVTGVPDGADLMPLGWWGFFVILAMESAMIGGVMGEIINKRVYGWKKVRHVSDLDDGDTPIVTDDPELKSGDNGNPGA
;
A
#
# COMPACT_ATOMS: atom_id res chain seq x y z
N MET A 1 13.45 7.70 -14.83
CA MET A 1 12.08 7.34 -14.43
C MET A 1 11.90 5.87 -14.67
N LYS A 2 11.87 5.01 -13.62
CA LYS A 2 11.58 3.58 -13.79
C LYS A 2 10.15 3.45 -14.25
N GLY A 3 9.93 2.76 -15.37
CA GLY A 3 8.61 2.54 -15.93
C GLY A 3 7.66 1.94 -14.90
N ILE A 4 6.45 2.45 -14.84
CA ILE A 4 5.38 1.88 -14.02
C ILE A 4 5.21 0.43 -14.49
N HIS A 5 5.40 -0.51 -13.59
CA HIS A 5 5.10 -1.91 -13.88
C HIS A 5 3.57 -2.05 -13.92
N TRP A 6 3.00 -1.98 -15.11
CA TRP A 6 1.54 -1.95 -15.30
C TRP A 6 0.84 -3.18 -14.74
N TYR A 7 1.44 -4.36 -14.89
CA TYR A 7 0.82 -5.59 -14.40
C TYR A 7 0.61 -5.58 -12.86
N PRO A 8 1.66 -5.39 -12.02
CA PRO A 8 1.46 -5.32 -10.58
C PRO A 8 0.58 -4.15 -10.13
N PHE A 9 0.54 -3.04 -10.89
CA PHE A 9 -0.37 -1.94 -10.62
C PHE A 9 -1.83 -2.37 -10.74
N PHE A 10 -2.23 -3.00 -11.84
CA PHE A 10 -3.61 -3.44 -12.03
C PHE A 10 -4.01 -4.52 -11.02
N VAL A 11 -3.11 -5.48 -10.72
CA VAL A 11 -3.37 -6.51 -9.71
C VAL A 11 -3.57 -5.87 -8.33
N ALA A 12 -2.72 -4.94 -7.93
CA ALA A 12 -2.83 -4.23 -6.65
C ALA A 12 -4.14 -3.41 -6.57
N MET A 13 -4.53 -2.74 -7.67
CA MET A 13 -5.80 -2.02 -7.77
C MET A 13 -7.00 -2.94 -7.58
N ILE A 14 -7.02 -4.07 -8.29
CA ILE A 14 -8.12 -5.05 -8.17
C ILE A 14 -8.21 -5.58 -6.75
N VAL A 15 -7.07 -5.99 -6.16
CA VAL A 15 -7.03 -6.48 -4.78
C VAL A 15 -7.52 -5.40 -3.80
N GLY A 16 -7.05 -4.16 -3.96
CA GLY A 16 -7.49 -3.04 -3.12
C GLY A 16 -9.00 -2.77 -3.24
N CYS A 17 -9.54 -2.76 -4.45
CA CYS A 17 -10.97 -2.58 -4.68
C CYS A 17 -11.79 -3.75 -4.08
N LEU A 18 -11.33 -4.99 -4.25
CA LEU A 18 -12.01 -6.16 -3.67
C LEU A 18 -11.99 -6.12 -2.15
N VAL A 19 -10.87 -5.81 -1.53
CA VAL A 19 -10.76 -5.68 -0.06
C VAL A 19 -11.68 -4.56 0.45
N ASN A 20 -11.70 -3.40 -0.24
CA ASN A 20 -12.56 -2.29 0.17
C ASN A 20 -14.04 -2.65 0.04
N TYR A 21 -14.45 -3.26 -1.08
CA TYR A 21 -15.81 -3.73 -1.30
C TYR A 21 -16.24 -4.82 -0.31
N LEU A 22 -15.32 -5.73 0.05
CA LEU A 22 -15.57 -6.75 1.06
C LEU A 22 -15.91 -6.13 2.42
N GLY A 23 -15.30 -5.00 2.76
CA GLY A 23 -15.63 -4.24 3.97
C GLY A 23 -17.08 -3.74 3.96
N ASP A 24 -17.54 -3.21 2.84
CA ASP A 24 -18.92 -2.74 2.72
C ASP A 24 -19.92 -3.88 2.90
N TRP A 25 -19.61 -5.03 2.32
CA TRP A 25 -20.43 -6.21 2.46
C TRP A 25 -20.41 -6.77 3.89
N LEU A 26 -19.22 -6.81 4.53
CA LEU A 26 -19.07 -7.39 5.87
C LEU A 26 -19.73 -6.54 6.96
N PHE A 27 -19.57 -5.24 6.88
CA PHE A 27 -20.10 -4.31 7.90
C PHE A 27 -21.54 -3.89 7.63
N GLY A 28 -22.01 -4.04 6.40
CA GLY A 28 -23.37 -3.63 6.01
C GLY A 28 -23.64 -2.12 6.16
N VAL A 29 -22.58 -1.32 6.28
CA VAL A 29 -22.66 0.13 6.46
C VAL A 29 -22.33 0.82 5.14
N ARG A 30 -23.20 1.72 4.71
CA ARG A 30 -22.97 2.58 3.55
C ARG A 30 -22.59 3.98 4.02
N ILE A 31 -21.35 4.38 3.74
CA ILE A 31 -20.82 5.71 4.09
C ILE A 31 -21.57 6.81 3.30
N GLU A 32 -22.14 6.45 2.16
CA GLU A 32 -22.87 7.30 1.24
C GLU A 32 -24.22 7.76 1.78
N LEU A 33 -24.75 7.08 2.79
CA LEU A 33 -26.04 7.39 3.42
C LEU A 33 -25.83 8.12 4.74
N PHE A 34 -26.54 9.23 4.90
CA PHE A 34 -26.64 9.94 6.16
C PHE A 34 -27.95 9.53 6.88
N TRP A 35 -27.79 8.98 8.06
CA TRP A 35 -28.90 8.47 8.88
C TRP A 35 -28.89 9.12 10.27
N GLY A 36 -28.77 10.41 10.29
CA GLY A 36 -28.69 11.18 11.52
C GLY A 36 -27.56 10.69 12.45
N LEU A 37 -27.85 10.54 13.73
CA LEU A 37 -26.87 10.07 14.72
C LEU A 37 -26.39 8.63 14.50
N GLN A 38 -27.16 7.80 13.79
CA GLN A 38 -26.79 6.41 13.51
C GLN A 38 -25.63 6.31 12.52
N THR A 39 -25.43 7.33 11.68
CA THR A 39 -24.30 7.38 10.75
C THR A 39 -22.97 7.34 11.49
N PHE A 40 -22.88 7.91 12.69
CA PHE A 40 -21.63 7.99 13.47
C PHE A 40 -21.50 6.88 14.51
N ASN A 41 -22.01 5.69 14.23
CA ASN A 41 -21.81 4.54 15.12
C ASN A 41 -20.38 3.97 15.01
N PHE A 42 -20.01 3.10 15.95
CA PHE A 42 -18.68 2.49 16.01
C PHE A 42 -18.32 1.72 14.72
N ILE A 43 -19.27 1.01 14.13
CA ILE A 43 -19.06 0.21 12.90
C ILE A 43 -18.78 1.12 11.71
N TRP A 44 -19.47 2.27 11.64
CA TRP A 44 -19.23 3.28 10.62
C TRP A 44 -17.80 3.86 10.71
N PHE A 45 -17.32 4.17 11.93
CA PHE A 45 -15.94 4.62 12.14
C PHE A 45 -14.93 3.54 11.76
N LEU A 46 -15.20 2.29 12.08
CA LEU A 46 -14.34 1.18 11.73
C LEU A 46 -14.23 1.01 10.22
N GLN A 47 -15.36 1.15 9.51
CA GLN A 47 -15.41 1.13 8.05
C GLN A 47 -14.68 2.32 7.42
N LEU A 48 -14.74 3.49 8.03
CA LEU A 48 -14.13 4.71 7.49
C LEU A 48 -12.61 4.77 7.72
N PHE A 49 -12.14 4.33 8.88
CA PHE A 49 -10.73 4.51 9.27
C PHE A 49 -9.93 3.21 9.25
N ILE A 50 -10.43 2.17 9.89
CA ILE A 50 -9.64 0.94 10.07
C ILE A 50 -9.61 0.10 8.80
N TRP A 51 -10.75 -0.05 8.14
CA TRP A 51 -10.83 -0.88 6.96
C TRP A 51 -9.98 -0.36 5.79
N PRO A 52 -9.94 0.94 5.49
CA PRO A 52 -9.04 1.47 4.48
C PRO A 52 -7.55 1.25 4.80
N VAL A 53 -7.15 1.25 6.08
CA VAL A 53 -5.78 0.87 6.48
C VAL A 53 -5.47 -0.56 6.05
N ILE A 54 -6.39 -1.50 6.26
CA ILE A 54 -6.24 -2.90 5.81
C ILE A 54 -6.16 -2.96 4.28
N THR A 55 -6.99 -2.19 3.59
CA THR A 55 -6.96 -2.07 2.13
C THR A 55 -5.59 -1.57 1.65
N GLY A 56 -5.09 -0.49 2.22
CA GLY A 56 -3.79 0.08 1.86
C GLY A 56 -2.62 -0.87 2.14
N LEU A 57 -2.67 -1.58 3.25
CA LEU A 57 -1.70 -2.59 3.62
C LEU A 57 -1.68 -3.73 2.57
N SER A 58 -2.86 -4.22 2.17
CA SER A 58 -3.00 -5.26 1.15
C SER A 58 -2.44 -4.83 -0.21
N VAL A 59 -2.73 -3.59 -0.62
CA VAL A 59 -2.18 -3.00 -1.86
C VAL A 59 -0.66 -2.96 -1.82
N SER A 60 -0.08 -2.52 -0.70
CA SER A 60 1.38 -2.44 -0.55
C SER A 60 2.06 -3.80 -0.52
N PHE A 61 1.40 -4.84 0.01
CA PHE A 61 1.93 -6.20 -0.07
C PHE A 61 2.01 -6.71 -1.51
N VAL A 62 1.04 -6.36 -2.34
CA VAL A 62 0.99 -6.80 -3.75
C VAL A 62 1.95 -5.98 -4.62
N TYR A 63 1.94 -4.66 -4.46
CA TYR A 63 2.73 -3.77 -5.32
C TYR A 63 4.19 -3.64 -4.88
N GLY A 64 4.45 -3.69 -3.57
CA GLY A 64 5.77 -3.44 -3.00
C GLY A 64 6.07 -1.95 -2.80
N LEU A 65 7.31 -1.55 -3.10
CA LEU A 65 7.76 -0.17 -2.93
C LEU A 65 7.00 0.81 -3.84
N GLY A 66 6.44 1.86 -3.25
CA GLY A 66 5.59 2.83 -3.93
C GLY A 66 4.09 2.52 -3.83
N GLY A 67 3.72 1.39 -3.21
CA GLY A 67 2.35 0.95 -3.01
C GLY A 67 1.48 1.94 -2.25
N LYS A 68 2.06 2.77 -1.37
CA LYS A 68 1.35 3.84 -0.64
C LYS A 68 0.61 4.82 -1.55
N TRP A 69 1.17 5.15 -2.72
CA TRP A 69 0.53 6.06 -3.67
C TRP A 69 -0.62 5.40 -4.41
N ILE A 70 -0.53 4.08 -4.63
CA ILE A 70 -1.59 3.30 -5.26
C ILE A 70 -2.71 3.01 -4.28
N ALA A 71 -2.37 2.83 -2.99
CA ALA A 71 -3.32 2.52 -1.92
C ALA A 71 -4.45 3.56 -1.76
N VAL A 72 -4.21 4.79 -2.20
CA VAL A 72 -5.19 5.89 -2.15
C VAL A 72 -6.34 5.69 -3.16
N LEU A 73 -6.09 5.03 -4.28
CA LEU A 73 -7.04 4.92 -5.38
C LEU A 73 -8.23 3.97 -5.12
N PRO A 74 -8.05 2.76 -4.54
CA PRO A 74 -9.17 1.83 -4.31
C PRO A 74 -10.31 2.41 -3.48
N PRO A 75 -10.10 3.10 -2.32
CA PRO A 75 -11.18 3.75 -1.61
C PRO A 75 -11.93 4.77 -2.45
N LEU A 76 -11.22 5.59 -3.24
CA LEU A 76 -11.84 6.56 -4.12
C LEU A 76 -12.75 5.89 -5.16
N VAL A 77 -12.24 4.87 -5.85
CA VAL A 77 -12.99 4.17 -6.92
C VAL A 77 -14.22 3.47 -6.36
N VAL A 78 -14.06 2.73 -5.26
CA VAL A 78 -15.17 1.98 -4.65
C VAL A 78 -16.23 2.93 -4.08
N ARG A 79 -15.81 3.99 -3.37
CA ARG A 79 -16.74 4.99 -2.82
C ARG A 79 -17.48 5.75 -3.91
N TRP A 80 -16.80 6.09 -5.01
CA TRP A 80 -17.44 6.73 -6.15
C TRP A 80 -18.49 5.82 -6.80
N ALA A 81 -18.15 4.55 -7.03
CA ALA A 81 -19.10 3.58 -7.57
C ALA A 81 -20.30 3.38 -6.64
N ALA A 82 -20.07 3.24 -5.33
CA ALA A 82 -21.13 3.10 -4.33
C ALA A 82 -22.03 4.35 -4.25
N TYR A 83 -21.46 5.55 -4.38
CA TYR A 83 -22.23 6.79 -4.41
C TYR A 83 -23.17 6.85 -5.62
N LEU A 84 -22.66 6.50 -6.82
CA LEU A 84 -23.47 6.44 -8.04
C LEU A 84 -24.56 5.37 -7.95
N GLU A 85 -24.24 4.19 -7.40
CA GLU A 85 -25.21 3.14 -7.17
C GLU A 85 -26.32 3.62 -6.23
N THR A 86 -25.97 4.26 -5.11
CA THR A 86 -26.92 4.72 -4.10
C THR A 86 -27.87 5.79 -4.63
N GLN A 87 -27.44 6.60 -5.60
CA GLN A 87 -28.33 7.59 -6.26
C GLN A 87 -29.48 6.94 -7.04
N HIS A 88 -29.32 5.69 -7.48
CA HIS A 88 -30.29 4.97 -8.29
C HIS A 88 -31.12 3.95 -7.50
N VAL A 89 -30.77 3.74 -6.22
CA VAL A 89 -31.50 2.77 -5.38
C VAL A 89 -32.84 3.38 -4.95
N THR A 90 -33.93 2.71 -5.35
CA THR A 90 -35.26 2.93 -4.84
C THR A 90 -35.46 2.08 -3.58
N GLY A 91 -35.87 2.68 -2.47
CA GLY A 91 -36.10 1.95 -1.20
C GLY A 91 -34.99 2.21 -0.17
N VAL A 92 -34.48 3.42 -0.15
CA VAL A 92 -33.67 3.91 0.97
C VAL A 92 -34.52 3.82 2.24
N PRO A 93 -33.97 3.30 3.37
CA PRO A 93 -34.70 3.22 4.63
C PRO A 93 -35.29 4.56 5.05
N ASP A 94 -36.48 4.54 5.65
CA ASP A 94 -37.15 5.76 6.11
C ASP A 94 -36.24 6.58 7.02
N GLY A 95 -36.05 7.86 6.68
CA GLY A 95 -35.19 8.79 7.42
C GLY A 95 -33.69 8.73 7.08
N ALA A 96 -33.30 7.99 6.03
CA ALA A 96 -31.95 8.06 5.49
C ALA A 96 -31.95 8.92 4.21
N ASP A 97 -31.03 9.86 4.14
CA ASP A 97 -30.80 10.71 2.99
C ASP A 97 -29.45 10.42 2.34
N LEU A 98 -29.35 10.68 1.03
CA LEU A 98 -28.05 10.64 0.37
C LEU A 98 -27.16 11.73 0.95
N MET A 99 -25.93 11.38 1.31
CA MET A 99 -24.98 12.33 1.88
C MET A 99 -24.67 13.44 0.87
N PRO A 100 -24.74 14.73 1.26
CA PRO A 100 -24.34 15.82 0.38
C PRO A 100 -22.91 15.65 -0.11
N LEU A 101 -22.66 15.93 -1.40
CA LEU A 101 -21.38 15.67 -2.08
C LEU A 101 -20.16 16.24 -1.33
N GLY A 102 -20.29 17.39 -0.68
CA GLY A 102 -19.21 18.00 0.09
C GLY A 102 -18.81 17.17 1.32
N TRP A 103 -19.78 16.68 2.08
CA TRP A 103 -19.54 15.82 3.24
C TRP A 103 -19.05 14.44 2.81
N TRP A 104 -19.65 13.89 1.76
CA TRP A 104 -19.18 12.63 1.18
C TRP A 104 -17.72 12.74 0.74
N GLY A 105 -17.35 13.78 0.00
CA GLY A 105 -15.97 14.01 -0.44
C GLY A 105 -14.99 14.12 0.72
N PHE A 106 -15.38 14.80 1.80
CA PHE A 106 -14.57 14.88 3.01
C PHE A 106 -14.29 13.49 3.62
N PHE A 107 -15.31 12.65 3.76
CA PHE A 107 -15.13 11.30 4.29
C PHE A 107 -14.34 10.39 3.35
N VAL A 108 -14.49 10.56 2.05
CA VAL A 108 -13.66 9.83 1.07
C VAL A 108 -12.19 10.22 1.21
N ILE A 109 -11.88 11.51 1.39
CA ILE A 109 -10.50 11.96 1.64
C ILE A 109 -9.95 11.31 2.91
N LEU A 110 -10.71 11.28 4.00
CA LEU A 110 -10.28 10.60 5.24
C LEU A 110 -10.02 9.10 5.03
N ALA A 111 -10.85 8.41 4.25
CA ALA A 111 -10.62 7.02 3.90
C ALA A 111 -9.35 6.83 3.03
N MET A 112 -9.08 7.75 2.10
CA MET A 112 -7.88 7.75 1.28
C MET A 112 -6.61 7.96 2.13
N GLU A 113 -6.64 8.90 3.07
CA GLU A 113 -5.55 9.14 4.03
C GLU A 113 -5.29 7.91 4.90
N SER A 114 -6.36 7.29 5.40
CA SER A 114 -6.26 6.06 6.18
C SER A 114 -5.65 4.92 5.35
N ALA A 115 -6.02 4.77 4.09
CA ALA A 115 -5.43 3.80 3.18
C ALA A 115 -3.95 4.10 2.90
N MET A 116 -3.57 5.37 2.78
CA MET A 116 -2.17 5.76 2.62
C MET A 116 -1.33 5.36 3.84
N ILE A 117 -1.86 5.55 5.06
CA ILE A 117 -1.20 5.09 6.29
C ILE A 117 -0.99 3.56 6.23
N GLY A 118 -2.01 2.80 5.85
CA GLY A 118 -1.90 1.35 5.64
C GLY A 118 -0.84 1.00 4.59
N GLY A 119 -0.80 1.75 3.50
CA GLY A 119 0.19 1.63 2.45
C GLY A 119 1.63 1.81 2.95
N VAL A 120 1.87 2.84 3.75
CA VAL A 120 3.18 3.08 4.39
C VAL A 120 3.55 1.95 5.34
N MET A 121 2.60 1.49 6.17
CA MET A 121 2.84 0.35 7.07
C MET A 121 3.21 -0.92 6.28
N GLY A 122 2.52 -1.20 5.18
CA GLY A 122 2.80 -2.33 4.30
C GLY A 122 4.19 -2.25 3.67
N GLU A 123 4.62 -1.05 3.22
CA GLU A 123 5.99 -0.84 2.72
C GLU A 123 7.05 -1.11 3.80
N ILE A 124 6.83 -0.66 5.04
CA ILE A 124 7.75 -0.88 6.16
C ILE A 124 7.86 -2.37 6.48
N ILE A 125 6.74 -3.08 6.52
CA ILE A 125 6.72 -4.52 6.80
C ILE A 125 7.42 -5.28 5.67
N ASN A 126 7.09 -4.99 4.42
CA ASN A 126 7.74 -5.58 3.25
C ASN A 126 9.25 -5.39 3.28
N LYS A 127 9.70 -4.19 3.62
CA LYS A 127 11.11 -3.85 3.75
C LYS A 127 11.81 -4.65 4.85
N ARG A 128 11.13 -4.91 5.98
CA ARG A 128 11.67 -5.72 7.08
C ARG A 128 11.74 -7.21 6.75
N VAL A 129 10.71 -7.73 6.08
CA VAL A 129 10.58 -9.17 5.80
C VAL A 129 11.46 -9.61 4.63
N TYR A 130 11.48 -8.84 3.55
CA TYR A 130 12.20 -9.21 2.32
C TYR A 130 13.57 -8.55 2.18
N GLY A 131 13.93 -7.63 3.08
CA GLY A 131 15.18 -6.87 3.03
C GLY A 131 15.23 -5.92 1.83
N TRP A 132 16.22 -5.04 1.83
CA TRP A 132 16.59 -4.30 0.63
C TRP A 132 17.37 -5.24 -0.29
N LYS A 133 16.73 -5.88 -1.25
CA LYS A 133 17.47 -6.34 -2.40
C LYS A 133 17.98 -5.10 -3.10
N LYS A 134 19.26 -4.74 -2.87
CA LYS A 134 19.96 -3.83 -3.78
C LYS A 134 19.70 -4.39 -5.17
N VAL A 135 18.98 -3.63 -5.99
CA VAL A 135 18.91 -3.93 -7.41
C VAL A 135 20.36 -3.81 -7.86
N ARG A 136 21.05 -4.96 -8.08
CA ARG A 136 22.34 -4.94 -8.73
C ARG A 136 22.13 -4.20 -10.04
N HIS A 137 22.70 -3.03 -10.16
CA HIS A 137 22.78 -2.36 -11.44
C HIS A 137 23.50 -3.31 -12.39
N VAL A 138 23.01 -3.41 -13.61
CA VAL A 138 23.67 -4.20 -14.68
C VAL A 138 25.10 -3.71 -14.90
N SER A 139 25.41 -2.45 -14.57
CA SER A 139 26.76 -1.90 -14.51
C SER A 139 27.68 -2.58 -13.49
N ASP A 140 27.13 -3.22 -12.45
CA ASP A 140 27.95 -3.95 -11.47
C ASP A 140 28.33 -5.36 -11.98
N LEU A 141 27.84 -5.77 -13.15
CA LEU A 141 28.16 -7.03 -13.81
C LEU A 141 29.30 -6.91 -14.82
N ASP A 142 29.67 -5.68 -15.18
CA ASP A 142 30.70 -5.42 -16.19
C ASP A 142 32.11 -5.21 -15.58
N ASP A 143 32.18 -5.10 -14.23
CA ASP A 143 33.46 -5.03 -13.50
C ASP A 143 33.96 -6.42 -13.10
N GLY A 144 33.65 -7.45 -13.90
CA GLY A 144 33.94 -8.89 -13.64
C GLY A 144 35.41 -9.26 -13.68
N ASP A 145 36.35 -8.35 -13.84
CA ASP A 145 37.79 -8.64 -13.95
C ASP A 145 38.71 -7.82 -13.02
N THR A 146 38.21 -7.28 -11.92
CA THR A 146 39.15 -6.90 -10.87
C THR A 146 39.44 -8.11 -10.00
N PRO A 147 40.66 -8.64 -10.03
CA PRO A 147 41.07 -9.69 -9.11
C PRO A 147 40.85 -9.18 -7.70
N ILE A 148 40.17 -9.98 -6.88
CA ILE A 148 40.01 -9.72 -5.44
C ILE A 148 41.44 -9.68 -4.90
N VAL A 149 42.00 -8.50 -4.76
CA VAL A 149 43.19 -8.28 -3.93
C VAL A 149 42.67 -8.46 -2.51
N THR A 150 42.77 -9.69 -2.04
CA THR A 150 42.74 -9.98 -0.62
C THR A 150 43.96 -9.35 -0.02
N ASP A 151 43.83 -8.15 0.49
CA ASP A 151 44.78 -7.56 1.44
C ASP A 151 44.69 -8.40 2.73
N ASP A 152 45.25 -9.58 2.69
CA ASP A 152 45.52 -10.43 3.83
C ASP A 152 46.85 -9.96 4.43
N PRO A 153 46.86 -9.18 5.53
CA PRO A 153 48.10 -8.66 6.10
C PRO A 153 48.98 -9.75 6.73
N GLU A 154 48.52 -10.98 6.80
CA GLU A 154 49.22 -12.07 7.45
C GLU A 154 50.26 -12.78 6.56
N LEU A 155 50.28 -12.53 5.25
CA LEU A 155 51.26 -13.20 4.32
C LEU A 155 52.58 -12.43 4.16
N LYS A 156 52.80 -11.34 4.87
CA LYS A 156 54.06 -10.56 4.83
C LYS A 156 55.04 -10.87 5.95
N SER A 157 54.80 -11.87 6.78
CA SER A 157 55.67 -12.21 7.90
C SER A 157 56.43 -13.52 7.75
N GLY A 158 56.98 -13.83 6.58
CA GLY A 158 57.61 -15.12 6.40
C GLY A 158 58.78 -15.22 5.44
N ASP A 159 59.48 -14.11 5.17
CA ASP A 159 60.78 -14.26 4.46
C ASP A 159 61.83 -13.27 4.99
N ASN A 160 62.36 -13.61 6.15
CA ASN A 160 63.68 -13.15 6.54
C ASN A 160 64.66 -14.24 6.25
N GLY A 161 65.05 -14.36 4.99
CA GLY A 161 66.21 -15.11 4.54
C GLY A 161 67.44 -14.64 5.26
N ASN A 162 68.03 -15.51 6.02
CA ASN A 162 69.32 -15.41 6.64
C ASN A 162 70.42 -15.60 5.59
N PRO A 163 71.24 -14.61 5.23
CA PRO A 163 72.47 -14.81 4.53
C PRO A 163 73.62 -14.86 5.54
N GLY A 164 74.02 -16.01 5.95
CA GLY A 164 75.11 -16.18 6.88
C GLY A 164 76.12 -17.22 6.47
N ALA A 165 77.28 -16.78 6.09
CA ALA A 165 78.61 -17.42 6.03
C ALA A 165 78.88 -18.46 4.94
#